data_51de9811ccc87fc1200738f8a5b27463
#
_entry.id   51de9811ccc87fc1200738f8a5b27463
#
_cell.length_a   1.000
_cell.length_b   1.000
_cell.length_c   1.000
_cell.angle_alpha   90.00
_cell.angle_beta   90.00
_cell.angle_gamma   90.00
#
_symmetry.space_group_name_H-M   'P 1'
#
loop_
_entity.id
_entity.type
_entity.pdbx_description
1 polymer ?
#
loop_
_entity_poly.entity_id
_entity_poly.type
_entity_poly.pdbx_seq_one_letter_code
_entity_poly.pdbx_strand_id
1 'polypeptide(L)'
;RVDTGEGYDELYVHTRSEGFGAEVKRRIVIGNYVLSEQFSSDTYKKGMTVRARIQREMAALFKTYDAVLCPVCPTPAFKLGQKTDNPLEMYLSDLFVNFVNLARITSLSVPAGITKGGLPVVIQFVGPMFGEPKILQIAEAWETDHPGCGMPLGAH
;
A
#
# COMPACT_ATOMS: atom_id res chain seq x y z
N ARG A 1 20.23 11.42 -3.96
CA ARG A 1 21.02 11.86 -5.12
C ARG A 1 22.48 11.75 -4.77
N VAL A 2 23.24 11.04 -5.58
CA VAL A 2 24.71 10.96 -5.50
C VAL A 2 25.26 11.92 -6.54
N ASP A 3 25.95 12.98 -6.09
CA ASP A 3 26.55 13.95 -6.99
C ASP A 3 28.01 13.57 -7.24
N THR A 4 28.32 13.23 -8.46
CA THR A 4 29.68 12.80 -8.88
C THR A 4 30.47 13.92 -9.56
N GLY A 5 29.83 15.07 -9.84
CA GLY A 5 30.45 16.15 -10.62
C GLY A 5 30.63 15.88 -12.11
N GLU A 6 30.17 14.72 -12.58
CA GLU A 6 30.21 14.26 -13.96
C GLU A 6 28.87 14.51 -14.66
N GLY A 7 28.72 14.09 -15.91
CA GLY A 7 27.52 14.33 -16.71
C GLY A 7 26.23 13.72 -16.17
N TYR A 8 25.09 14.05 -16.80
CA TYR A 8 23.79 13.58 -16.36
C TYR A 8 23.66 12.05 -16.35
N ASP A 9 24.27 11.36 -17.30
CA ASP A 9 24.19 9.90 -17.40
C ASP A 9 24.90 9.21 -16.24
N GLU A 10 26.10 9.68 -15.88
CA GLU A 10 26.85 9.21 -14.72
C GLU A 10 26.09 9.49 -13.42
N LEU A 11 25.49 10.66 -13.28
CA LEU A 11 24.64 11.01 -12.14
C LEU A 11 23.48 10.00 -11.97
N TYR A 12 22.81 9.63 -13.06
CA TYR A 12 21.73 8.63 -13.03
C TYR A 12 22.26 7.24 -12.66
N VAL A 13 23.36 6.81 -13.26
CA VAL A 13 23.97 5.50 -12.99
C VAL A 13 24.39 5.40 -11.52
N HIS A 14 25.15 6.37 -11.01
CA HIS A 14 25.60 6.38 -9.62
C HIS A 14 24.45 6.49 -8.61
N THR A 15 23.49 7.38 -8.86
CA THR A 15 22.31 7.51 -7.99
C THR A 15 21.54 6.20 -7.88
N ARG A 16 21.36 5.45 -8.97
CA ARG A 16 20.63 4.18 -8.96
C ARG A 16 21.48 3.03 -8.43
N SER A 17 22.78 2.99 -8.73
CA SER A 17 23.65 1.90 -8.31
C SER A 17 24.01 1.98 -6.83
N GLU A 18 24.25 3.16 -6.30
CA GLU A 18 24.72 3.39 -4.93
C GLU A 18 23.61 3.87 -3.99
N GLY A 19 22.72 4.74 -4.49
CA GLY A 19 21.66 5.34 -3.69
C GLY A 19 20.41 4.47 -3.49
N PHE A 20 20.17 3.46 -4.33
CA PHE A 20 18.99 2.60 -4.23
C PHE A 20 19.32 1.27 -3.55
N GLY A 21 18.49 0.89 -2.57
CA GLY A 21 18.54 -0.43 -1.95
C GLY A 21 18.18 -1.56 -2.92
N ALA A 22 18.52 -2.79 -2.56
CA ALA A 22 18.32 -3.97 -3.40
C ALA A 22 16.86 -4.18 -3.83
N GLU A 23 15.89 -3.92 -2.93
CA GLU A 23 14.46 -4.06 -3.24
C GLU A 23 13.99 -3.06 -4.28
N VAL A 24 14.40 -1.79 -4.19
CA VAL A 24 14.07 -0.75 -5.18
C VAL A 24 14.62 -1.13 -6.55
N LYS A 25 15.89 -1.56 -6.62
CA LYS A 25 16.53 -2.04 -7.86
C LYS A 25 15.76 -3.20 -8.46
N ARG A 26 15.39 -4.19 -7.65
CA ARG A 26 14.60 -5.35 -8.08
C ARG A 26 13.26 -4.94 -8.68
N ARG A 27 12.51 -4.05 -8.04
CA ARG A 27 11.22 -3.56 -8.55
C ARG A 27 11.35 -2.80 -9.86
N ILE A 28 12.40 -2.00 -10.03
CA ILE A 28 12.68 -1.29 -11.29
C ILE A 28 12.97 -2.29 -12.41
N VAL A 29 13.81 -3.31 -12.16
CA VAL A 29 14.14 -4.36 -13.14
C VAL A 29 12.88 -5.15 -13.54
N ILE A 30 12.07 -5.59 -12.56
CA ILE A 30 10.82 -6.30 -12.83
C ILE A 30 9.86 -5.42 -13.65
N GLY A 31 9.73 -4.13 -13.31
CA GLY A 31 8.87 -3.20 -14.04
C GLY A 31 9.31 -3.06 -15.51
N ASN A 32 10.59 -2.87 -15.75
CA ASN A 32 11.14 -2.81 -17.10
C ASN A 32 10.93 -4.12 -17.87
N TYR A 33 11.12 -5.27 -17.22
CA TYR A 33 10.89 -6.57 -17.83
C TYR A 33 9.42 -6.76 -18.25
N VAL A 34 8.47 -6.44 -17.37
CA VAL A 34 7.04 -6.54 -17.67
C VAL A 34 6.60 -5.60 -18.80
N LEU A 35 7.26 -4.43 -18.94
CA LEU A 35 6.99 -3.46 -20.00
C LEU A 35 7.78 -3.70 -21.27
N SER A 36 8.74 -4.65 -21.31
CA SER A 36 9.48 -4.97 -22.52
C SER A 36 8.57 -5.56 -23.60
N GLU A 37 8.88 -5.30 -24.88
CA GLU A 37 8.06 -5.70 -26.03
C GLU A 37 7.75 -7.21 -26.06
N GLN A 38 8.64 -8.05 -25.59
CA GLN A 38 8.46 -9.50 -25.53
C GLN A 38 7.36 -9.96 -24.56
N PHE A 39 7.13 -9.21 -23.47
CA PHE A 39 6.17 -9.56 -22.40
C PHE A 39 4.92 -8.67 -22.38
N SER A 40 4.97 -7.48 -22.99
CA SER A 40 3.90 -6.49 -22.88
C SER A 40 2.57 -6.94 -23.50
N SER A 41 2.60 -7.84 -24.50
CA SER A 41 1.36 -8.21 -25.19
C SER A 41 0.43 -9.09 -24.35
N ASP A 42 0.92 -10.06 -23.62
CA ASP A 42 0.07 -11.03 -22.91
C ASP A 42 -0.01 -10.81 -21.40
N THR A 43 1.12 -10.61 -20.73
CA THR A 43 1.15 -10.47 -19.26
C THR A 43 0.54 -9.14 -18.82
N TYR A 44 0.89 -8.05 -19.50
CA TYR A 44 0.32 -6.74 -19.22
C TYR A 44 -1.19 -6.71 -19.48
N LYS A 45 -1.64 -7.25 -20.62
CA LYS A 45 -3.08 -7.34 -20.96
C LYS A 45 -3.86 -8.19 -19.95
N LYS A 46 -3.31 -9.32 -19.51
CA LYS A 46 -3.91 -10.15 -18.44
C LYS A 46 -4.01 -9.35 -17.14
N GLY A 47 -2.96 -8.62 -16.74
CA GLY A 47 -2.98 -7.73 -15.58
C GLY A 47 -4.07 -6.66 -15.68
N MET A 48 -4.21 -6.02 -16.83
CA MET A 48 -5.26 -5.01 -17.07
C MET A 48 -6.67 -5.62 -17.01
N THR A 49 -6.85 -6.85 -17.48
CA THR A 49 -8.12 -7.58 -17.39
C THR A 49 -8.50 -7.86 -15.94
N VAL A 50 -7.56 -8.35 -15.14
CA VAL A 50 -7.76 -8.56 -13.69
C VAL A 50 -8.09 -7.26 -12.99
N ARG A 51 -7.34 -6.19 -13.27
CA ARG A 51 -7.60 -4.86 -12.73
C ARG A 51 -9.01 -4.36 -13.06
N ALA A 52 -9.45 -4.49 -14.32
CA ALA A 52 -10.79 -4.09 -14.73
C ALA A 52 -11.88 -4.91 -14.03
N ARG A 53 -11.61 -6.18 -13.72
CA ARG A 53 -12.52 -7.02 -12.94
C ARG A 53 -12.64 -6.52 -11.50
N ILE A 54 -11.52 -6.26 -10.82
CA ILE A 54 -11.51 -5.70 -9.46
C ILE A 54 -12.29 -4.38 -9.41
N GLN A 55 -12.05 -3.48 -10.36
CA GLN A 55 -12.76 -2.20 -10.44
C GLN A 55 -14.28 -2.37 -10.56
N ARG A 56 -14.73 -3.30 -11.40
CA ARG A 56 -16.18 -3.59 -11.57
C ARG A 56 -16.80 -4.19 -10.33
N GLU A 57 -16.12 -5.12 -9.67
CA GLU A 57 -16.59 -5.77 -8.44
C GLU A 57 -16.71 -4.73 -7.31
N MET A 58 -15.72 -3.88 -7.12
CA MET A 58 -15.76 -2.81 -6.12
C MET A 58 -16.83 -1.76 -6.44
N ALA A 59 -16.96 -1.35 -7.70
CA ALA A 59 -18.01 -0.42 -8.11
C ALA A 59 -19.44 -0.99 -7.90
N ALA A 60 -19.62 -2.30 -8.06
CA ALA A 60 -20.89 -2.95 -7.77
C ALA A 60 -21.18 -2.97 -6.26
N LEU A 61 -20.16 -3.23 -5.43
CA LEU A 61 -20.26 -3.25 -3.98
C LEU A 61 -20.67 -1.87 -3.42
N PHE A 62 -20.07 -0.80 -3.92
CA PHE A 62 -20.38 0.57 -3.50
C PHE A 62 -21.74 1.11 -4.00
N LYS A 63 -22.49 0.36 -4.79
CA LYS A 63 -23.91 0.67 -5.03
C LYS A 63 -24.82 0.35 -3.83
N THR A 64 -24.36 -0.53 -2.95
CA THR A 64 -25.12 -1.00 -1.80
C THR A 64 -24.54 -0.52 -0.47
N TYR A 65 -23.22 -0.38 -0.41
CA TYR A 65 -22.51 -0.03 0.82
C TYR A 65 -21.79 1.30 0.66
N ASP A 66 -21.80 2.12 1.71
CA ASP A 66 -21.09 3.41 1.74
C ASP A 66 -19.58 3.24 1.90
N ALA A 67 -19.17 2.22 2.64
CA ALA A 67 -17.77 1.90 2.90
C ALA A 67 -17.56 0.41 3.18
N VAL A 68 -16.32 -0.04 3.02
CA VAL A 68 -15.83 -1.35 3.47
C VAL A 68 -14.81 -1.13 4.57
N LEU A 69 -14.96 -1.85 5.68
CA LEU A 69 -13.99 -1.89 6.76
C LEU A 69 -13.10 -3.12 6.61
N CYS A 70 -11.78 -2.93 6.64
CA CYS A 70 -10.83 -4.03 6.63
C CYS A 70 -9.53 -3.68 7.37
N PRO A 71 -8.70 -4.67 7.72
CA PRO A 71 -7.36 -4.41 8.26
C PRO A 71 -6.49 -3.68 7.23
N VAL A 72 -5.45 -2.98 7.69
CA VAL A 72 -4.38 -2.44 6.82
C VAL A 72 -3.31 -3.49 6.55
N CYS A 73 -2.92 -4.22 7.60
CA CYS A 73 -1.91 -5.28 7.55
C CYS A 73 -2.43 -6.55 8.22
N PRO A 74 -1.96 -7.75 7.79
CA PRO A 74 -2.36 -9.03 8.39
C PRO A 74 -1.88 -9.20 9.83
N THR A 75 -0.81 -8.51 10.19
CA THR A 75 -0.15 -8.63 11.51
C THR A 75 0.23 -7.25 12.05
N PRO A 76 0.36 -7.09 13.36
CA PRO A 76 1.00 -5.90 13.94
C PRO A 76 2.44 -5.74 13.45
N ALA A 77 3.10 -4.64 13.86
CA ALA A 77 4.50 -4.38 13.53
C ALA A 77 5.39 -5.57 13.90
N PHE A 78 6.33 -5.92 13.03
CA PHE A 78 7.32 -6.96 13.23
C PHE A 78 8.65 -6.36 13.69
N LYS A 79 9.54 -7.19 14.25
CA LYS A 79 10.85 -6.73 14.73
C LYS A 79 11.77 -6.33 13.57
N LEU A 80 12.68 -5.40 13.84
CA LEU A 80 13.73 -5.03 12.89
C LEU A 80 14.52 -6.26 12.45
N GLY A 81 14.79 -6.40 11.16
CA GLY A 81 15.45 -7.57 10.58
C GLY A 81 14.56 -8.80 10.37
N GLN A 82 13.34 -8.82 10.89
CA GLN A 82 12.38 -9.88 10.60
C GLN A 82 11.80 -9.69 9.19
N LYS A 83 11.51 -10.79 8.48
CA LYS A 83 11.00 -10.79 7.07
C LYS A 83 11.99 -10.28 6.00
N THR A 84 13.25 -10.07 6.33
CA THR A 84 14.26 -9.68 5.34
C THR A 84 14.65 -10.80 4.39
N ASP A 85 14.55 -12.04 4.86
CA ASP A 85 15.02 -13.23 4.14
C ASP A 85 13.97 -13.85 3.21
N ASN A 86 12.69 -13.47 3.39
CA ASN A 86 11.59 -13.98 2.58
C ASN A 86 10.79 -12.84 1.94
N PRO A 87 11.04 -12.52 0.66
CA PRO A 87 10.30 -11.47 -0.05
C PRO A 87 8.79 -11.71 -0.10
N LEU A 88 8.33 -12.96 -0.09
CA LEU A 88 6.91 -13.29 -0.14
C LEU A 88 6.18 -12.84 1.13
N GLU A 89 6.80 -12.98 2.31
CA GLU A 89 6.22 -12.51 3.56
C GLU A 89 6.06 -10.98 3.60
N MET A 90 7.01 -10.27 2.99
CA MET A 90 6.92 -8.82 2.85
C MET A 90 5.75 -8.43 1.90
N TYR A 91 5.59 -9.12 0.77
CA TYR A 91 4.48 -8.88 -0.16
C TYR A 91 3.11 -9.20 0.46
N LEU A 92 3.02 -10.23 1.29
CA LEU A 92 1.79 -10.55 2.01
C LEU A 92 1.40 -9.47 3.04
N SER A 93 2.35 -8.66 3.49
CA SER A 93 2.06 -7.52 4.36
C SER A 93 1.23 -6.44 3.68
N ASP A 94 1.29 -6.34 2.34
CA ASP A 94 0.57 -5.37 1.52
C ASP A 94 -0.78 -5.90 0.99
N LEU A 95 -1.20 -7.09 1.43
CA LEU A 95 -2.38 -7.79 0.90
C LEU A 95 -3.64 -6.92 0.90
N PHE A 96 -3.89 -6.21 2.00
CA PHE A 96 -5.10 -5.43 2.20
C PHE A 96 -5.05 -4.01 1.64
N VAL A 97 -3.91 -3.55 1.12
CA VAL A 97 -3.77 -2.19 0.56
C VAL A 97 -3.64 -2.18 -0.96
N ASN A 98 -3.15 -3.26 -1.56
CA ASN A 98 -2.90 -3.33 -2.99
C ASN A 98 -4.18 -3.23 -3.84
N PHE A 99 -5.29 -3.82 -3.40
CA PHE A 99 -6.55 -3.78 -4.15
C PHE A 99 -7.12 -2.37 -4.26
N VAL A 100 -6.89 -1.50 -3.27
CA VAL A 100 -7.33 -0.10 -3.26
C VAL A 100 -6.73 0.65 -4.45
N ASN A 101 -5.40 0.50 -4.65
CA ASN A 101 -4.68 1.09 -5.77
C ASN A 101 -5.13 0.52 -7.12
N LEU A 102 -5.33 -0.80 -7.19
CA LEU A 102 -5.78 -1.48 -8.41
C LEU A 102 -7.20 -1.08 -8.79
N ALA A 103 -8.08 -0.94 -7.81
CA ALA A 103 -9.46 -0.53 -8.00
C ALA A 103 -9.63 0.98 -8.27
N ARG A 104 -8.63 1.82 -7.99
CA ARG A 104 -8.70 3.29 -8.06
C ARG A 104 -9.80 3.85 -7.14
N ILE A 105 -9.82 3.41 -5.90
CA ILE A 105 -10.80 3.79 -4.89
C ILE A 105 -10.13 4.51 -3.72
N THR A 106 -10.92 5.18 -2.90
CA THR A 106 -10.47 5.94 -1.73
C THR A 106 -10.26 5.01 -0.54
N SER A 107 -9.25 5.28 0.27
CA SER A 107 -9.07 4.61 1.57
C SER A 107 -8.47 5.56 2.60
N LEU A 108 -8.88 5.40 3.86
CA LEU A 108 -8.35 6.12 5.00
C LEU A 108 -8.10 5.15 6.14
N SER A 109 -6.89 5.19 6.68
CA SER A 109 -6.49 4.38 7.83
C SER A 109 -6.69 5.15 9.14
N VAL A 110 -7.28 4.49 10.13
CA VAL A 110 -7.53 5.06 11.46
C VAL A 110 -7.04 4.11 12.55
N PRO A 111 -6.62 4.63 13.71
CA PRO A 111 -6.27 3.80 14.86
C PRO A 111 -7.46 2.96 15.33
N ALA A 112 -7.22 1.70 15.67
CA ALA A 112 -8.25 0.77 16.13
C ALA A 112 -7.98 0.20 17.54
N GLY A 113 -6.82 0.50 18.12
CA GLY A 113 -6.47 0.06 19.45
C GLY A 113 -5.04 -0.40 19.58
N ILE A 114 -4.76 -1.12 20.66
CA ILE A 114 -3.43 -1.61 21.01
C ILE A 114 -3.55 -3.11 21.31
N THR A 115 -2.62 -3.91 20.80
CA THR A 115 -2.54 -5.34 21.09
C THR A 115 -2.21 -5.57 22.57
N LYS A 116 -2.41 -6.81 23.06
CA LYS A 116 -1.95 -7.21 24.41
C LYS A 116 -0.43 -7.01 24.60
N GLY A 117 0.34 -6.99 23.54
CA GLY A 117 1.80 -6.74 23.54
C GLY A 117 2.19 -5.25 23.43
N GLY A 118 1.25 -4.31 23.49
CA GLY A 118 1.52 -2.86 23.44
C GLY A 118 1.73 -2.30 22.03
N LEU A 119 1.51 -3.08 20.96
CA LEU A 119 1.67 -2.62 19.58
C LEU A 119 0.37 -2.01 19.05
N PRO A 120 0.42 -0.88 18.32
CA PRO A 120 -0.75 -0.26 17.72
C PRO A 120 -1.36 -1.14 16.64
N VAL A 121 -2.68 -1.09 16.54
CA VAL A 121 -3.48 -1.73 15.49
C VAL A 121 -4.22 -0.65 14.72
N VAL A 122 -4.30 -0.83 13.41
CA VAL A 122 -4.91 0.12 12.48
C VAL A 122 -5.91 -0.64 11.61
N ILE A 123 -7.05 0.00 11.35
CA ILE A 123 -8.04 -0.42 10.36
C ILE A 123 -8.12 0.59 9.25
N GLN A 124 -8.71 0.22 8.12
CA GLN A 124 -8.99 1.16 7.04
C GLN A 124 -10.47 1.13 6.64
N PHE A 125 -10.98 2.30 6.36
CA PHE A 125 -12.25 2.51 5.68
C PHE A 125 -11.98 2.73 4.20
N VAL A 126 -12.56 1.90 3.35
CA VAL A 126 -12.40 1.96 1.91
C VAL A 126 -13.71 2.40 1.30
N GLY A 127 -13.70 3.42 0.45
CA GLY A 127 -14.87 3.99 -0.21
C GLY A 127 -14.75 4.04 -1.73
N PRO A 128 -15.77 4.50 -2.43
CA PRO A 128 -15.75 4.63 -3.89
C PRO A 128 -14.71 5.65 -4.35
N MET A 129 -14.43 5.67 -5.65
CA MET A 129 -13.61 6.71 -6.28
C MET A 129 -14.18 8.10 -5.99
N PHE A 130 -13.32 9.04 -5.56
CA PHE A 130 -13.72 10.39 -5.11
C PHE A 130 -14.67 10.39 -3.89
N GLY A 131 -14.63 9.34 -3.08
CA GLY A 131 -15.45 9.17 -1.87
C GLY A 131 -14.81 9.75 -0.60
N GLU A 132 -13.74 10.56 -0.70
CA GLU A 132 -13.00 11.13 0.42
C GLU A 132 -13.89 11.80 1.47
N PRO A 133 -14.86 12.68 1.10
CA PRO A 133 -15.70 13.34 2.10
C PRO A 133 -16.50 12.37 2.97
N LYS A 134 -17.05 11.32 2.37
CA LYS A 134 -17.81 10.29 3.10
C LYS A 134 -16.90 9.47 4.01
N ILE A 135 -15.74 9.08 3.52
CA ILE A 135 -14.77 8.30 4.32
C ILE A 135 -14.22 9.11 5.49
N LEU A 136 -13.97 10.40 5.31
CA LEU A 136 -13.60 11.30 6.41
C LEU A 136 -14.68 11.41 7.47
N GLN A 137 -15.96 11.53 7.09
CA GLN A 137 -17.09 11.54 8.03
C GLN A 137 -17.19 10.24 8.83
N ILE A 138 -17.00 9.09 8.17
CA ILE A 138 -17.01 7.79 8.84
C ILE A 138 -15.83 7.66 9.82
N ALA A 139 -14.65 8.12 9.42
CA ALA A 139 -13.47 8.11 10.27
C ALA A 139 -13.62 9.03 11.49
N GLU A 140 -14.17 10.23 11.32
CA GLU A 140 -14.47 11.16 12.41
C GLU A 140 -15.45 10.57 13.41
N ALA A 141 -16.52 9.92 12.93
CA ALA A 141 -17.47 9.21 13.79
C ALA A 141 -16.78 8.07 14.56
N TRP A 142 -15.93 7.28 13.87
CA TRP A 142 -15.15 6.23 14.52
C TRP A 142 -14.26 6.76 15.64
N GLU A 143 -13.49 7.81 15.40
CA GLU A 143 -12.58 8.40 16.38
C GLU A 143 -13.35 9.00 17.57
N THR A 144 -14.53 9.58 17.33
CA THR A 144 -15.42 10.11 18.36
C THR A 144 -15.93 9.00 19.28
N ASP A 145 -16.34 7.88 18.72
CA ASP A 145 -16.85 6.73 19.47
C ASP A 145 -15.75 5.90 20.15
N HIS A 146 -14.49 6.05 19.70
CA HIS A 146 -13.33 5.30 20.18
C HIS A 146 -12.15 6.19 20.58
N PRO A 147 -12.35 7.11 21.55
CA PRO A 147 -11.34 8.14 21.89
C PRO A 147 -10.05 7.58 22.49
N GLY A 148 -10.01 6.32 22.89
CA GLY A 148 -8.83 5.66 23.44
C GLY A 148 -7.93 4.96 22.40
N CYS A 149 -8.33 4.95 21.13
CA CYS A 149 -7.57 4.32 20.06
C CYS A 149 -6.44 5.20 19.48
N GLY A 150 -6.22 6.39 20.05
CA GLY A 150 -5.21 7.35 19.62
C GLY A 150 -3.76 6.89 19.83
N MET A 151 -2.80 7.79 19.54
CA MET A 151 -1.36 7.51 19.58
C MET A 151 -0.91 6.75 20.84
N PRO A 152 0.06 5.81 20.70
CA PRO A 152 0.65 5.16 21.86
C PRO A 152 1.18 6.23 22.84
N LEU A 153 0.66 6.22 24.06
CA LEU A 153 1.19 7.04 25.16
C LEU A 153 2.61 6.57 25.43
N GLY A 154 3.61 7.37 25.14
CA GLY A 154 4.99 7.05 25.50
C GLY A 154 6.10 7.34 24.49
N ALA A 155 5.85 8.11 23.44
CA ALA A 155 6.93 8.73 22.67
C ALA A 155 7.37 10.04 23.37
N HIS A 156 8.07 9.91 24.48
CA HIS A 156 8.84 10.99 25.11
C HIS A 156 10.32 10.70 24.94
#